data_b2017f88fca1c5546eec7ca93760706c
#
_entry.id   b2017f88fca1c5546eec7ca93760706c
#
_cell.length_a   1.000
_cell.length_b   1.000
_cell.length_c   1.000
_cell.angle_alpha   90.00
_cell.angle_beta   90.00
_cell.angle_gamma   90.00
#
_symmetry.space_group_name_H-M   'P 1'
#
loop_
_entity.id
_entity.type
_entity.pdbx_description
1 polymer ?
#
loop_
_entity_poly.entity_id
_entity_poly.type
_entity_poly.pdbx_seq_one_letter_code
_entity_poly.pdbx_strand_id
1 'polypeptide(L)'
;TILAFWATDRLHGISPTAVAFVGAIVALLPRVGVVEWNDIDIPWHLMLFSAGAYTLGAGFSQTGLPNIGVQAFFTGIGLEEGAPFWALYLILTGVMCYSALLSQSKTMRTMIFIPIAIGTADLFGFSIISLALPVAFLIEHVYVLPFNSKPAALLYETDHYSLNDAMKFGLIMMTLGWLANIIMGE
;
A
#
# COMPACT_ATOMS: atom_id res chain seq x y z
N THR A 1 24.89 -14.39 5.58
CA THR A 1 25.39 -13.55 6.70
C THR A 1 24.43 -12.40 7.01
N ILE A 2 23.98 -11.57 6.03
CA ILE A 2 23.05 -10.45 6.23
C ILE A 2 21.70 -10.91 6.83
N LEU A 3 21.13 -11.99 6.30
CA LEU A 3 19.88 -12.56 6.80
C LEU A 3 20.00 -13.01 8.28
N ALA A 4 21.16 -13.55 8.68
CA ALA A 4 21.39 -13.91 10.07
C ALA A 4 21.42 -12.67 10.98
N PHE A 5 22.04 -11.58 10.55
CA PHE A 5 22.02 -10.32 11.28
C PHE A 5 20.60 -9.72 11.38
N TRP A 6 19.79 -9.82 10.34
CA TRP A 6 18.40 -9.39 10.41
C TRP A 6 17.55 -10.25 11.36
N ALA A 7 17.78 -11.57 11.38
CA ALA A 7 17.07 -12.46 12.29
C ALA A 7 17.47 -12.28 13.77
N THR A 8 18.63 -11.70 14.01
CA THR A 8 19.21 -11.50 15.36
C THR A 8 19.27 -10.05 15.78
N ASP A 9 18.51 -9.15 15.16
CA ASP A 9 18.53 -7.72 15.44
C ASP A 9 18.26 -7.40 16.92
N ARG A 10 17.39 -8.17 17.56
CA ARG A 10 17.09 -8.06 19.01
C ARG A 10 18.26 -8.39 19.93
N LEU A 11 19.25 -9.14 19.43
CA LEU A 11 20.40 -9.56 20.24
C LEU A 11 21.52 -8.52 20.22
N HIS A 12 21.72 -7.83 19.10
CA HIS A 12 22.84 -6.89 18.92
C HIS A 12 22.39 -5.42 18.79
N GLY A 13 21.08 -5.14 18.66
CA GLY A 13 20.53 -3.78 18.62
C GLY A 13 20.93 -2.95 17.38
N ILE A 14 21.54 -3.55 16.36
CA ILE A 14 21.92 -2.87 15.11
C ILE A 14 20.68 -2.81 14.22
N SER A 15 20.33 -1.63 13.74
CA SER A 15 19.15 -1.48 12.88
C SER A 15 19.28 -2.29 11.58
N PRO A 16 18.19 -2.89 11.09
CA PRO A 16 18.17 -3.62 9.81
C PRO A 16 18.71 -2.80 8.64
N THR A 17 18.46 -1.49 8.66
CA THR A 17 18.97 -0.55 7.64
C THR A 17 20.48 -0.44 7.67
N ALA A 18 21.10 -0.35 8.86
CA ALA A 18 22.54 -0.32 9.00
C ALA A 18 23.18 -1.63 8.50
N VAL A 19 22.58 -2.78 8.83
CA VAL A 19 23.03 -4.08 8.34
C VAL A 19 22.96 -4.17 6.82
N ALA A 20 21.85 -3.69 6.22
CA ALA A 20 21.69 -3.66 4.78
C ALA A 20 22.73 -2.77 4.10
N PHE A 21 22.98 -1.59 4.67
CA PHE A 21 23.94 -0.63 4.14
C PHE A 21 25.40 -1.17 4.18
N VAL A 22 25.80 -1.73 5.32
CA VAL A 22 27.11 -2.39 5.45
C VAL A 22 27.22 -3.58 4.50
N GLY A 23 26.16 -4.37 4.37
CA GLY A 23 26.11 -5.49 3.43
C GLY A 23 26.27 -5.06 1.97
N ALA A 24 25.64 -3.98 1.58
CA ALA A 24 25.79 -3.40 0.24
C ALA A 24 27.22 -2.90 -0.01
N ILE A 25 27.84 -2.22 0.97
CA ILE A 25 29.24 -1.78 0.87
C ILE A 25 30.17 -3.00 0.69
N VAL A 26 30.00 -4.04 1.51
CA VAL A 26 30.83 -5.25 1.42
C VAL A 26 30.67 -5.95 0.07
N ALA A 27 29.44 -6.02 -0.46
CA ALA A 27 29.17 -6.62 -1.77
C ALA A 27 29.84 -5.87 -2.93
N LEU A 28 30.12 -4.58 -2.77
CA LEU A 28 30.73 -3.70 -3.76
C LEU A 28 32.24 -3.48 -3.57
N LEU A 29 32.85 -4.03 -2.49
CA LEU A 29 34.26 -3.85 -2.23
C LEU A 29 35.12 -4.47 -3.33
N PRO A 30 36.10 -3.72 -3.88
CA PRO A 30 37.02 -4.27 -4.86
C PRO A 30 37.76 -5.48 -4.29
N ARG A 31 37.85 -6.57 -5.04
CA ARG A 31 38.51 -7.85 -4.71
C ARG A 31 37.81 -8.76 -3.70
N VAL A 32 36.82 -8.26 -2.96
CA VAL A 32 36.05 -9.02 -1.94
C VAL A 32 34.58 -9.13 -2.34
N GLY A 33 34.07 -8.10 -2.97
CA GLY A 33 32.68 -8.02 -3.41
C GLY A 33 32.36 -9.01 -4.55
N VAL A 34 31.09 -9.33 -4.66
CA VAL A 34 30.55 -10.25 -5.68
C VAL A 34 29.83 -9.53 -6.81
N VAL A 35 29.71 -8.19 -6.72
CA VAL A 35 29.00 -7.35 -7.70
C VAL A 35 29.88 -6.17 -8.07
N GLU A 36 30.00 -5.88 -9.37
CA GLU A 36 30.67 -4.68 -9.85
C GLU A 36 29.68 -3.50 -9.87
N TRP A 37 30.17 -2.29 -9.58
CA TRP A 37 29.33 -1.09 -9.54
C TRP A 37 28.57 -0.85 -10.86
N ASN A 38 29.21 -1.13 -11.98
CA ASN A 38 28.63 -0.92 -13.31
C ASN A 38 27.55 -1.93 -13.69
N ASP A 39 27.50 -3.07 -12.99
CA ASP A 39 26.49 -4.12 -13.21
C ASP A 39 25.23 -3.93 -12.37
N ILE A 40 25.18 -2.86 -11.54
CA ILE A 40 24.04 -2.58 -10.70
C ILE A 40 23.03 -1.73 -11.46
N ASP A 41 21.87 -2.30 -11.70
CA ASP A 41 20.71 -1.55 -12.15
C ASP A 41 19.94 -0.98 -10.95
N ILE A 42 20.28 0.25 -10.56
CA ILE A 42 19.59 0.94 -9.46
C ILE A 42 18.31 1.58 -10.00
N PRO A 43 17.13 1.20 -9.50
CA PRO A 43 15.87 1.77 -9.95
C PRO A 43 15.65 3.19 -9.39
N TRP A 44 16.45 4.15 -9.83
CA TRP A 44 16.41 5.54 -9.35
C TRP A 44 15.02 6.17 -9.42
N HIS A 45 14.26 5.85 -10.45
CA HIS A 45 12.88 6.33 -10.62
C HIS A 45 11.97 5.87 -9.47
N LEU A 46 12.11 4.63 -8.97
CA LEU A 46 11.35 4.13 -7.82
C LEU A 46 11.81 4.79 -6.52
N MET A 47 13.11 5.01 -6.36
CA MET A 47 13.65 5.68 -5.17
C MET A 47 13.19 7.13 -5.09
N LEU A 48 13.29 7.88 -6.18
CA LEU A 48 12.83 9.27 -6.26
C LEU A 48 11.32 9.37 -6.06
N PHE A 49 10.56 8.47 -6.68
CA PHE A 49 9.11 8.39 -6.49
C PHE A 49 8.76 8.13 -5.03
N SER A 50 9.41 7.16 -4.39
CA SER A 50 9.18 6.84 -2.97
C SER A 50 9.53 8.01 -2.07
N ALA A 51 10.67 8.66 -2.30
CA ALA A 51 11.09 9.84 -1.53
C ALA A 51 10.08 10.99 -1.66
N GLY A 52 9.62 11.29 -2.88
CA GLY A 52 8.58 12.29 -3.15
C GLY A 52 7.28 11.97 -2.42
N ALA A 53 6.90 10.74 -2.44
CA ALA A 53 5.70 10.24 -1.80
C ALA A 53 5.76 10.31 -0.27
N TYR A 54 6.90 9.95 0.35
CA TYR A 54 7.12 10.16 1.80
C TYR A 54 7.07 11.65 2.17
N THR A 55 7.65 12.52 1.32
CA THR A 55 7.62 13.97 1.53
C THR A 55 6.18 14.52 1.47
N LEU A 56 5.38 14.08 0.51
CA LEU A 56 3.96 14.43 0.43
C LEU A 56 3.18 13.93 1.65
N GLY A 57 3.41 12.68 2.08
CA GLY A 57 2.78 12.12 3.28
C GLY A 57 3.12 12.92 4.54
N ALA A 58 4.38 13.30 4.70
CA ALA A 58 4.82 14.16 5.80
C ALA A 58 4.19 15.57 5.71
N GLY A 59 4.11 16.15 4.51
CA GLY A 59 3.44 17.43 4.27
C GLY A 59 1.95 17.38 4.60
N PHE A 60 1.26 16.33 4.22
CA PHE A 60 -0.15 16.11 4.57
C PHE A 60 -0.35 16.01 6.08
N SER A 61 0.51 15.26 6.78
CA SER A 61 0.45 15.14 8.23
C SER A 61 0.67 16.48 8.95
N GLN A 62 1.60 17.31 8.46
CA GLN A 62 1.91 18.60 9.07
C GLN A 62 0.89 19.70 8.77
N THR A 63 0.26 19.66 7.61
CA THR A 63 -0.68 20.70 7.17
C THR A 63 -2.11 20.47 7.61
N GLY A 64 -2.44 19.26 8.10
CA GLY A 64 -3.83 18.89 8.43
C GLY A 64 -4.75 18.81 7.22
N LEU A 65 -4.22 18.92 6.00
CA LEU A 65 -5.00 18.83 4.75
C LEU A 65 -5.87 17.58 4.64
N PRO A 66 -5.42 16.38 5.09
CA PRO A 66 -6.29 15.21 5.07
C PRO A 66 -7.57 15.41 5.89
N ASN A 67 -7.45 16.03 7.07
CA ASN A 67 -8.62 16.29 7.93
C ASN A 67 -9.62 17.23 7.26
N ILE A 68 -9.14 18.29 6.60
CA ILE A 68 -10.00 19.23 5.84
C ILE A 68 -10.67 18.50 4.67
N GLY A 69 -9.91 17.71 3.91
CA GLY A 69 -10.43 16.93 2.79
C GLY A 69 -11.44 15.87 3.22
N VAL A 70 -11.14 15.17 4.31
CA VAL A 70 -12.03 14.16 4.92
C VAL A 70 -13.32 14.82 5.39
N GLN A 71 -13.25 15.93 6.13
CA GLN A 71 -14.42 16.69 6.56
C GLN A 71 -15.27 17.15 5.38
N ALA A 72 -14.66 17.78 4.38
CA ALA A 72 -15.38 18.27 3.20
C ALA A 72 -16.06 17.10 2.44
N PHE A 73 -15.41 15.95 2.33
CA PHE A 73 -15.98 14.76 1.70
C PHE A 73 -17.18 14.23 2.49
N PHE A 74 -17.03 14.02 3.81
CA PHE A 74 -18.12 13.47 4.64
C PHE A 74 -19.28 14.44 4.78
N THR A 75 -19.03 15.76 4.91
CA THR A 75 -20.09 16.77 4.87
C THR A 75 -20.80 16.77 3.53
N GLY A 76 -20.06 16.60 2.42
CA GLY A 76 -20.63 16.55 1.07
C GLY A 76 -21.56 15.36 0.83
N ILE A 77 -21.35 14.24 1.51
CA ILE A 77 -22.22 13.05 1.46
C ILE A 77 -23.24 12.98 2.60
N GLY A 78 -23.33 14.04 3.42
CA GLY A 78 -24.31 14.15 4.50
C GLY A 78 -23.99 13.31 5.75
N LEU A 79 -22.75 12.88 5.92
CA LEU A 79 -22.27 12.23 7.13
C LEU A 79 -21.67 13.30 8.06
N GLU A 80 -22.46 13.73 9.05
CA GLU A 80 -22.06 14.68 10.08
C GLU A 80 -21.40 14.00 11.29
N GLU A 81 -21.00 14.78 12.28
CA GLU A 81 -20.46 14.31 13.56
C GLU A 81 -21.40 13.25 14.18
N GLY A 82 -20.87 12.02 14.37
CA GLY A 82 -21.63 10.87 14.89
C GLY A 82 -21.87 9.76 13.87
N ALA A 83 -21.25 9.80 12.71
CA ALA A 83 -21.33 8.69 11.75
C ALA A 83 -20.91 7.36 12.41
N PRO A 84 -21.69 6.28 12.25
CA PRO A 84 -21.38 5.01 12.85
C PRO A 84 -20.10 4.42 12.25
N PHE A 85 -19.28 3.79 13.08
CA PHE A 85 -18.01 3.15 12.66
C PHE A 85 -18.15 2.34 11.36
N TRP A 86 -19.20 1.53 11.29
CA TRP A 86 -19.44 0.64 10.14
C TRP A 86 -19.69 1.40 8.82
N ALA A 87 -20.32 2.57 8.86
CA ALA A 87 -20.49 3.36 7.66
C ALA A 87 -19.16 3.87 7.12
N LEU A 88 -18.31 4.40 8.00
CA LEU A 88 -16.96 4.86 7.65
C LEU A 88 -16.08 3.71 7.17
N TYR A 89 -16.15 2.58 7.87
CA TYR A 89 -15.42 1.37 7.51
C TYR A 89 -15.78 0.88 6.10
N LEU A 90 -17.07 0.73 5.80
CA LEU A 90 -17.55 0.25 4.50
C LEU A 90 -17.20 1.23 3.37
N ILE A 91 -17.34 2.54 3.61
CA ILE A 91 -17.00 3.56 2.60
C ILE A 91 -15.50 3.53 2.32
N LEU A 92 -14.66 3.62 3.35
CA LEU A 92 -13.20 3.67 3.17
C LEU A 92 -12.65 2.39 2.54
N THR A 93 -13.04 1.23 3.05
CA THR A 93 -12.60 -0.06 2.51
C THR A 93 -13.16 -0.33 1.13
N GLY A 94 -14.41 0.05 0.85
CA GLY A 94 -15.02 -0.07 -0.47
C GLY A 94 -14.33 0.82 -1.50
N VAL A 95 -14.15 2.11 -1.19
CA VAL A 95 -13.45 3.04 -2.08
C VAL A 95 -12.01 2.57 -2.32
N MET A 96 -11.30 2.14 -1.26
CA MET A 96 -9.96 1.58 -1.40
C MET A 96 -9.94 0.35 -2.30
N CYS A 97 -10.84 -0.58 -2.10
CA CYS A 97 -10.92 -1.81 -2.89
C CYS A 97 -11.15 -1.49 -4.37
N TYR A 98 -12.20 -0.74 -4.69
CA TYR A 98 -12.59 -0.47 -6.07
C TYR A 98 -11.74 0.62 -6.76
N SER A 99 -10.95 1.40 -6.02
CA SER A 99 -9.96 2.31 -6.61
C SER A 99 -8.91 1.60 -7.47
N ALA A 100 -8.73 0.28 -7.28
CA ALA A 100 -7.88 -0.56 -8.12
C ALA A 100 -8.30 -0.58 -9.60
N LEU A 101 -9.56 -0.29 -9.90
CA LEU A 101 -10.07 -0.16 -11.27
C LEU A 101 -9.57 1.12 -11.96
N LEU A 102 -9.33 2.17 -11.19
CA LEU A 102 -8.92 3.48 -11.67
C LEU A 102 -7.41 3.68 -11.65
N SER A 103 -6.73 3.08 -10.67
CA SER A 103 -5.30 3.24 -10.45
C SER A 103 -4.60 1.91 -10.28
N GLN A 104 -3.63 1.63 -11.14
CA GLN A 104 -2.78 0.44 -11.07
C GLN A 104 -1.69 0.55 -9.99
N SER A 105 -1.35 1.77 -9.58
CA SER A 105 -0.26 2.00 -8.63
C SER A 105 -0.68 1.71 -7.20
N LYS A 106 -0.24 0.58 -6.66
CA LYS A 106 -0.41 0.25 -5.24
C LYS A 106 0.17 1.32 -4.34
N THR A 107 1.36 1.82 -4.67
CA THR A 107 2.04 2.87 -3.90
C THR A 107 1.22 4.16 -3.87
N MET A 108 0.70 4.60 -5.02
CA MET A 108 -0.15 5.80 -5.09
C MET A 108 -1.43 5.63 -4.26
N ARG A 109 -2.09 4.48 -4.36
CA ARG A 109 -3.28 4.17 -3.56
C ARG A 109 -2.97 4.20 -2.06
N THR A 110 -1.88 3.55 -1.64
CA THR A 110 -1.43 3.57 -0.25
C THR A 110 -1.25 4.99 0.28
N MET A 111 -0.58 5.84 -0.48
CA MET A 111 -0.28 7.22 -0.09
C MET A 111 -1.50 8.11 0.02
N ILE A 112 -2.54 7.83 -0.73
CA ILE A 112 -3.80 8.56 -0.67
C ILE A 112 -4.67 8.01 0.46
N PHE A 113 -4.91 6.71 0.49
CA PHE A 113 -5.96 6.13 1.34
C PHE A 113 -5.53 5.88 2.79
N ILE A 114 -4.24 5.61 3.06
CA ILE A 114 -3.80 5.40 4.45
C ILE A 114 -3.88 6.70 5.26
N PRO A 115 -3.37 7.86 4.79
CA PRO A 115 -3.58 9.12 5.50
C PRO A 115 -5.05 9.50 5.68
N ILE A 116 -5.91 9.22 4.69
CA ILE A 116 -7.35 9.46 4.79
C ILE A 116 -7.96 8.57 5.89
N ALA A 117 -7.59 7.29 5.95
CA ALA A 117 -8.10 6.38 6.98
C ALA A 117 -7.64 6.81 8.39
N ILE A 118 -6.39 7.24 8.54
CA ILE A 118 -5.85 7.77 9.80
C ILE A 118 -6.60 9.06 10.19
N GLY A 119 -6.71 10.02 9.27
CA GLY A 119 -7.40 11.27 9.52
C GLY A 119 -8.89 11.09 9.85
N THR A 120 -9.55 10.11 9.21
CA THR A 120 -10.93 9.74 9.53
C THR A 120 -11.03 9.14 10.94
N ALA A 121 -10.12 8.25 11.32
CA ALA A 121 -10.10 7.66 12.65
C ALA A 121 -9.93 8.74 13.74
N ASP A 122 -8.97 9.65 13.55
CA ASP A 122 -8.73 10.75 14.48
C ASP A 122 -9.93 11.69 14.58
N LEU A 123 -10.55 12.04 13.45
CA LEU A 123 -11.68 12.97 13.40
C LEU A 123 -12.92 12.44 14.14
N PHE A 124 -13.21 11.15 13.98
CA PHE A 124 -14.39 10.52 14.58
C PHE A 124 -14.10 9.80 15.91
N GLY A 125 -12.85 9.87 16.42
CA GLY A 125 -12.46 9.30 17.70
C GLY A 125 -12.38 7.78 17.72
N PHE A 126 -12.15 7.14 16.56
CA PHE A 126 -11.96 5.70 16.44
C PHE A 126 -10.49 5.29 16.52
N SER A 127 -10.24 4.03 16.81
CA SER A 127 -8.89 3.48 16.75
C SER A 127 -8.31 3.57 15.33
N ILE A 128 -7.13 4.15 15.19
CA ILE A 128 -6.42 4.25 13.90
C ILE A 128 -6.23 2.87 13.26
N ILE A 129 -5.87 1.88 14.09
CA ILE A 129 -5.64 0.51 13.61
C ILE A 129 -6.92 -0.08 13.03
N SER A 130 -8.07 0.17 13.66
CA SER A 130 -9.35 -0.41 13.23
C SER A 130 -9.81 0.08 11.85
N LEU A 131 -9.37 1.26 11.38
CA LEU A 131 -9.67 1.78 10.05
C LEU A 131 -8.51 1.65 9.07
N ALA A 132 -7.28 1.94 9.49
CA ALA A 132 -6.13 1.94 8.59
C ALA A 132 -5.67 0.52 8.22
N LEU A 133 -5.76 -0.46 9.12
CA LEU A 133 -5.33 -1.82 8.85
C LEU A 133 -6.18 -2.52 7.79
N PRO A 134 -7.53 -2.51 7.85
CA PRO A 134 -8.38 -3.05 6.79
C PRO A 134 -8.16 -2.40 5.43
N VAL A 135 -7.98 -1.07 5.40
CA VAL A 135 -7.63 -0.32 4.19
C VAL A 135 -6.28 -0.81 3.63
N ALA A 136 -5.28 -1.03 4.49
CA ALA A 136 -3.97 -1.53 4.10
C ALA A 136 -4.04 -2.94 3.50
N PHE A 137 -4.84 -3.84 4.05
CA PHE A 137 -5.04 -5.19 3.49
C PHE A 137 -5.62 -5.16 2.08
N LEU A 138 -6.50 -4.21 1.78
CA LEU A 138 -7.15 -4.11 0.47
C LEU A 138 -6.26 -3.50 -0.63
N ILE A 139 -5.07 -3.00 -0.29
CA ILE A 139 -4.11 -2.48 -1.28
C ILE A 139 -3.73 -3.56 -2.31
N GLU A 140 -3.57 -4.81 -1.86
CA GLU A 140 -3.18 -5.93 -2.70
C GLU A 140 -4.30 -6.47 -3.60
N HIS A 141 -5.56 -6.01 -3.44
CA HIS A 141 -6.70 -6.44 -4.24
C HIS A 141 -6.69 -5.78 -5.63
N VAL A 142 -5.84 -6.31 -6.53
CA VAL A 142 -5.61 -5.80 -7.89
C VAL A 142 -5.72 -6.91 -8.91
N TYR A 143 -6.86 -7.62 -8.93
CA TYR A 143 -7.06 -8.83 -9.72
C TYR A 143 -7.79 -8.60 -11.04
N VAL A 144 -8.42 -7.44 -11.24
CA VAL A 144 -9.42 -7.23 -12.30
C VAL A 144 -8.78 -7.13 -13.68
N LEU A 145 -7.69 -6.36 -13.78
CA LEU A 145 -7.05 -6.13 -15.07
C LEU A 145 -5.72 -6.89 -15.15
N PRO A 146 -5.42 -7.53 -16.29
CA PRO A 146 -4.19 -8.32 -16.45
C PRO A 146 -2.92 -7.50 -16.21
N PHE A 147 -2.94 -6.23 -16.57
CA PHE A 147 -1.79 -5.33 -16.40
C PHE A 147 -1.67 -4.70 -15.00
N ASN A 148 -2.59 -4.99 -14.07
CA ASN A 148 -2.52 -4.49 -12.69
C ASN A 148 -1.47 -5.21 -11.84
N SER A 149 -1.01 -6.39 -12.27
CA SER A 149 0.07 -7.11 -11.59
C SER A 149 0.93 -7.87 -12.59
N LYS A 150 2.24 -7.97 -12.32
CA LYS A 150 3.16 -8.72 -13.18
C LYS A 150 2.74 -10.19 -13.39
N PRO A 151 2.33 -10.94 -12.34
CA PRO A 151 1.85 -12.32 -12.55
C PRO A 151 0.62 -12.40 -13.44
N ALA A 152 -0.34 -11.48 -13.29
CA ALA A 152 -1.53 -11.46 -14.12
C ALA A 152 -1.21 -11.16 -15.59
N ALA A 153 -0.27 -10.24 -15.85
CA ALA A 153 0.19 -9.94 -17.20
C ALA A 153 0.83 -11.16 -17.88
N LEU A 154 1.72 -11.87 -17.18
CA LEU A 154 2.36 -13.08 -17.68
C LEU A 154 1.33 -14.20 -18.00
N LEU A 155 0.35 -14.36 -17.13
CA LEU A 155 -0.71 -15.33 -17.37
C LEU A 155 -1.60 -14.95 -18.56
N TYR A 156 -1.87 -13.67 -18.74
CA TYR A 156 -2.66 -13.15 -19.85
C TYR A 156 -1.95 -13.37 -21.21
N GLU A 157 -0.62 -13.22 -21.25
CA GLU A 157 0.20 -13.47 -22.44
C GLU A 157 0.14 -14.93 -22.92
N THR A 158 -0.37 -15.86 -22.11
CA THR A 158 -0.54 -17.27 -22.51
C THR A 158 -1.76 -17.51 -23.41
N ASP A 159 -2.60 -16.52 -23.65
CA ASP A 159 -3.82 -16.55 -24.48
C ASP A 159 -4.85 -17.64 -24.08
N HIS A 160 -4.82 -18.10 -22.83
CA HIS A 160 -5.75 -19.15 -22.35
C HIS A 160 -7.11 -18.61 -21.92
N TYR A 161 -7.25 -17.30 -21.73
CA TYR A 161 -8.50 -16.64 -21.33
C TYR A 161 -8.61 -15.24 -21.91
N SER A 162 -9.84 -14.78 -22.12
CA SER A 162 -10.10 -13.45 -22.66
C SER A 162 -10.00 -12.36 -21.56
N LEU A 163 -9.83 -11.10 -21.99
CA LEU A 163 -9.87 -9.94 -21.09
C LEU A 163 -11.17 -9.89 -20.28
N ASN A 164 -12.28 -10.24 -20.92
CA ASN A 164 -13.60 -10.23 -20.28
C ASN A 164 -13.71 -11.31 -19.18
N ASP A 165 -13.10 -12.47 -19.38
CA ASP A 165 -13.05 -13.52 -18.36
C ASP A 165 -12.18 -13.11 -17.19
N ALA A 166 -11.02 -12.49 -17.44
CA ALA A 166 -10.15 -11.94 -16.42
C ALA A 166 -10.87 -10.87 -15.58
N MET A 167 -11.58 -9.94 -16.23
CA MET A 167 -12.34 -8.89 -15.56
C MET A 167 -13.47 -9.45 -14.69
N LYS A 168 -14.26 -10.40 -15.20
CA LYS A 168 -15.34 -11.04 -14.43
C LYS A 168 -14.81 -11.76 -13.21
N PHE A 169 -13.78 -12.61 -13.41
CA PHE A 169 -13.13 -13.32 -12.31
C PHE A 169 -12.54 -12.35 -11.28
N GLY A 170 -11.81 -11.35 -11.76
CA GLY A 170 -11.17 -10.35 -10.90
C GLY A 170 -12.16 -9.54 -10.08
N LEU A 171 -13.30 -9.12 -10.66
CA LEU A 171 -14.36 -8.40 -9.93
C LEU A 171 -14.99 -9.29 -8.84
N ILE A 172 -15.26 -10.55 -9.15
CA ILE A 172 -15.79 -11.50 -8.16
C ILE A 172 -14.80 -11.68 -7.02
N MET A 173 -13.52 -11.94 -7.32
CA MET A 173 -12.49 -12.16 -6.32
C MET A 173 -12.24 -10.91 -5.47
N MET A 174 -12.27 -9.73 -6.09
CA MET A 174 -12.11 -8.45 -5.40
C MET A 174 -13.27 -8.20 -4.43
N THR A 175 -14.51 -8.47 -4.86
CA THR A 175 -15.69 -8.34 -4.00
C THR A 175 -15.69 -9.36 -2.86
N LEU A 176 -15.32 -10.62 -3.14
CA LEU A 176 -15.18 -11.64 -2.09
C LEU A 176 -14.09 -11.27 -1.08
N GLY A 177 -12.96 -10.76 -1.54
CA GLY A 177 -11.89 -10.29 -0.67
C GLY A 177 -12.33 -9.10 0.21
N TRP A 178 -13.10 -8.17 -0.34
CA TRP A 178 -13.69 -7.08 0.43
C TRP A 178 -14.70 -7.59 1.48
N LEU A 179 -15.57 -8.52 1.12
CA LEU A 179 -16.50 -9.15 2.07
C LEU A 179 -15.76 -9.92 3.18
N ALA A 180 -14.71 -10.66 2.82
CA ALA A 180 -13.87 -11.33 3.82
C ALA A 180 -13.20 -10.31 4.78
N ASN A 181 -12.75 -9.17 4.26
CA ASN A 181 -12.19 -8.09 5.08
C ASN A 181 -13.23 -7.51 6.05
N ILE A 182 -14.49 -7.39 5.63
CA ILE A 182 -15.59 -6.94 6.50
C ILE A 182 -15.84 -7.93 7.64
N ILE A 183 -15.86 -9.23 7.33
CA ILE A 183 -16.09 -10.29 8.34
C ILE A 183 -14.92 -10.36 9.35
N MET A 184 -13.69 -10.08 8.90
CA MET A 184 -12.52 -10.09 9.77
C MET A 184 -12.34 -8.80 10.58
N GLY A 185 -13.06 -7.73 10.21
CA GLY A 185 -13.01 -6.43 10.88
C GLY A 185 -13.88 -6.32 12.14
N GLU A 186 -14.55 -7.41 12.53
CA GLU A 186 -15.20 -7.56 13.83
C GLU A 186 -14.16 -7.97 14.89
#